data_aa0e667b5ecf6eca52e96f2bc7e6a915
#
_entry.id   aa0e667b5ecf6eca52e96f2bc7e6a915
#
_cell.length_a   1.000
_cell.length_b   1.000
_cell.length_c   1.000
_cell.angle_alpha   90.00
_cell.angle_beta   90.00
_cell.angle_gamma   90.00
#
_symmetry.space_group_name_H-M   'P 1'
#
loop_
_entity.id
_entity.type
_entity.pdbx_description
1 polymer ?
#
loop_
_entity_poly.entity_id
_entity_poly.type
_entity_poly.pdbx_seq_one_letter_code
_entity_poly.pdbx_strand_id
1 'polypeptide(L)'
;GCGKSTLMKQLARRAIQQGEPVECIHCASDPDSFDGVIFVRQRRAIVDATAPHTIEPDAPGADEVVLSLYHTIQADALRPHAEEVKALFARNAALRARAARYVASAGSLLLDSRRAEACSANFEKVRRYVKRLCTRLLPRTENTAREELRLLSAVTPKGEVFYQHTAQALADRFIVFRDEYGAVSRLLLELIRAEALARGYHIITCPCAMHPEDKI
;
A
#
# COMPACT_ATOMS: atom_id res chain seq x y z
N GLY A 1 2.18 14.97 -18.01
CA GLY A 1 3.03 13.79 -17.81
C GLY A 1 3.48 13.17 -19.12
N CYS A 2 4.58 12.41 -19.08
CA CYS A 2 5.14 11.74 -20.27
C CYS A 2 4.49 10.40 -20.63
N GLY A 3 3.29 10.10 -20.08
CA GLY A 3 2.54 8.90 -20.44
C GLY A 3 2.88 7.62 -19.66
N LYS A 4 3.72 7.66 -18.61
CA LYS A 4 4.11 6.49 -17.79
C LYS A 4 2.90 5.68 -17.31
N SER A 5 2.00 6.31 -16.57
CA SER A 5 0.79 5.64 -16.05
C SER A 5 -0.11 5.10 -17.18
N THR A 6 -0.21 5.80 -18.32
CA THR A 6 -0.97 5.33 -19.48
C THR A 6 -0.37 4.04 -20.05
N LEU A 7 0.95 3.98 -20.20
CA LEU A 7 1.65 2.78 -20.64
C LEU A 7 1.41 1.61 -19.68
N MET A 8 1.59 1.84 -18.37
CA MET A 8 1.36 0.82 -17.35
C MET A 8 -0.08 0.28 -17.36
N LYS A 9 -1.08 1.17 -17.50
CA LYS A 9 -2.50 0.78 -17.62
C LYS A 9 -2.76 -0.07 -18.87
N GLN A 10 -2.14 0.27 -20.00
CA GLN A 10 -2.30 -0.51 -21.23
C GLN A 10 -1.67 -1.91 -21.10
N LEU A 11 -0.49 -2.00 -20.49
CA LEU A 11 0.17 -3.29 -20.24
C LEU A 11 -0.63 -4.15 -19.26
N ALA A 12 -1.13 -3.58 -18.17
CA ALA A 12 -2.00 -4.28 -17.22
C ALA A 12 -3.26 -4.85 -17.90
N ARG A 13 -3.95 -4.03 -18.71
CA ARG A 13 -5.14 -4.48 -19.45
C ARG A 13 -4.84 -5.64 -20.39
N ARG A 14 -3.73 -5.57 -21.14
CA ARG A 14 -3.31 -6.66 -22.05
C ARG A 14 -3.00 -7.93 -21.27
N ALA A 15 -2.28 -7.84 -20.18
CA ALA A 15 -1.95 -8.98 -19.34
C ALA A 15 -3.23 -9.64 -18.78
N ILE A 16 -4.17 -8.87 -18.27
CA ILE A 16 -5.46 -9.38 -17.78
C ILE A 16 -6.24 -10.09 -18.89
N GLN A 17 -6.29 -9.52 -20.10
CA GLN A 17 -6.93 -10.16 -21.26
C GLN A 17 -6.29 -11.50 -21.64
N GLN A 18 -5.01 -11.70 -21.33
CA GLN A 18 -4.28 -12.94 -21.54
C GLN A 18 -4.35 -13.90 -20.33
N GLY A 19 -5.15 -13.57 -19.32
CA GLY A 19 -5.31 -14.37 -18.11
C GLY A 19 -4.16 -14.26 -17.11
N GLU A 20 -3.25 -13.28 -17.29
CA GLU A 20 -2.18 -13.01 -16.33
C GLU A 20 -2.71 -12.25 -15.13
N PRO A 21 -2.55 -12.73 -13.89
CA PRO A 21 -2.85 -11.95 -12.71
C PRO A 21 -1.86 -10.80 -12.57
N VAL A 22 -2.38 -9.61 -12.33
CA VAL A 22 -1.57 -8.40 -12.15
C VAL A 22 -1.86 -7.74 -10.81
N GLU A 23 -0.82 -7.17 -10.20
CA GLU A 23 -0.95 -6.25 -9.08
C GLU A 23 -0.66 -4.83 -9.56
N CYS A 24 -1.57 -3.90 -9.29
CA CYS A 24 -1.41 -2.50 -9.67
C CYS A 24 -1.04 -1.68 -8.44
N ILE A 25 0.07 -0.97 -8.52
CA ILE A 25 0.52 -0.03 -7.50
C ILE A 25 -0.01 1.34 -7.87
N HIS A 26 -0.97 1.83 -7.10
CA HIS A 26 -1.61 3.13 -7.33
C HIS A 26 -0.78 4.27 -6.75
N CYS A 27 -0.78 5.40 -7.44
CA CYS A 27 -0.13 6.62 -6.95
C CYS A 27 -0.95 7.24 -5.81
N ALA A 28 -0.31 7.52 -4.68
CA ALA A 28 -0.97 8.18 -3.54
C ALA A 28 -1.39 9.63 -3.87
N SER A 29 -0.73 10.27 -4.83
CA SER A 29 -1.07 11.64 -5.26
C SER A 29 -2.21 11.72 -6.28
N ASP A 30 -2.43 10.62 -7.02
CA ASP A 30 -3.51 10.46 -7.99
C ASP A 30 -3.89 8.97 -8.05
N PRO A 31 -4.91 8.55 -7.29
CA PRO A 31 -5.28 7.15 -7.19
C PRO A 31 -5.75 6.53 -8.52
N ASP A 32 -6.04 7.35 -9.53
CA ASP A 32 -6.33 6.87 -10.88
C ASP A 32 -5.06 6.60 -11.69
N SER A 33 -3.88 7.05 -11.23
CA SER A 33 -2.59 6.79 -11.87
C SER A 33 -1.90 5.57 -11.25
N PHE A 34 -1.04 4.92 -12.04
CA PHE A 34 -0.21 3.81 -11.56
C PHE A 34 1.24 4.28 -11.41
N ASP A 35 1.84 3.91 -10.29
CA ASP A 35 3.28 4.00 -10.03
C ASP A 35 3.97 2.65 -10.34
N GLY A 36 3.21 1.56 -10.50
CA GLY A 36 3.75 0.29 -10.93
C GLY A 36 2.69 -0.74 -11.33
N VAL A 37 3.15 -1.78 -12.03
CA VAL A 37 2.38 -2.98 -12.35
C VAL A 37 3.29 -4.19 -12.21
N ILE A 38 2.83 -5.21 -11.48
CA ILE A 38 3.52 -6.48 -11.28
C ILE A 38 2.76 -7.57 -12.02
N PHE A 39 3.46 -8.29 -12.89
CA PHE A 39 2.96 -9.48 -13.61
C PHE A 39 3.34 -10.70 -12.78
N VAL A 40 2.38 -11.22 -12.01
CA VAL A 40 2.62 -12.13 -10.90
C VAL A 40 3.25 -13.47 -11.36
N ARG A 41 2.67 -14.11 -12.39
CA ARG A 41 3.21 -15.39 -12.90
C ARG A 41 4.55 -15.23 -13.59
N GLN A 42 4.74 -14.12 -14.30
CA GLN A 42 5.99 -13.84 -15.01
C GLN A 42 7.10 -13.37 -14.06
N ARG A 43 6.76 -13.00 -12.82
CA ARG A 43 7.69 -12.42 -11.84
C ARG A 43 8.43 -11.20 -12.42
N ARG A 44 7.72 -10.36 -13.15
CA ARG A 44 8.22 -9.12 -13.75
C ARG A 44 7.41 -7.93 -13.26
N ALA A 45 8.04 -6.78 -13.24
CA ALA A 45 7.37 -5.54 -12.89
C ALA A 45 7.81 -4.41 -13.82
N ILE A 46 6.94 -3.42 -13.98
CA ILE A 46 7.27 -2.11 -14.51
C ILE A 46 6.91 -1.07 -13.45
N VAL A 47 7.84 -0.21 -13.10
CA VAL A 47 7.68 0.76 -12.03
C VAL A 47 8.09 2.16 -12.47
N ASP A 48 7.48 3.17 -11.88
CA ASP A 48 7.91 4.55 -12.05
C ASP A 48 9.16 4.81 -11.20
N ALA A 49 10.30 5.00 -11.84
CA ALA A 49 11.57 5.30 -11.21
C ALA A 49 11.89 6.80 -11.13
N THR A 50 10.89 7.68 -11.32
CA THR A 50 11.10 9.14 -11.19
C THR A 50 10.85 9.62 -9.77
N ALA A 51 11.46 10.76 -9.40
CA ALA A 51 11.27 11.36 -8.08
C ALA A 51 9.76 11.52 -7.72
N PRO A 52 9.35 11.24 -6.47
CA PRO A 52 10.19 10.91 -5.31
C PRO A 52 10.60 9.44 -5.20
N HIS A 53 10.18 8.55 -6.10
CA HIS A 53 10.39 7.10 -6.07
C HIS A 53 11.60 6.67 -6.90
N THR A 54 12.70 7.41 -6.82
CA THR A 54 13.91 7.11 -7.58
C THR A 54 14.39 5.69 -7.30
N ILE A 55 14.51 4.88 -8.36
CA ILE A 55 15.03 3.52 -8.32
C ILE A 55 16.21 3.48 -9.26
N GLU A 56 17.38 3.14 -8.73
CA GLU A 56 18.55 2.85 -9.54
C GLU A 56 18.62 1.35 -9.79
N PRO A 57 18.83 0.92 -11.03
CA PRO A 57 18.95 -0.51 -11.33
C PRO A 57 20.24 -1.10 -10.76
N ASP A 58 20.17 -2.28 -10.15
CA ASP A 58 21.32 -3.00 -9.61
C ASP A 58 22.15 -3.68 -10.72
N ALA A 59 21.47 -4.16 -11.77
CA ALA A 59 22.10 -4.85 -12.90
C ALA A 59 21.54 -4.36 -14.24
N PRO A 60 21.83 -3.11 -14.62
CA PRO A 60 21.26 -2.49 -15.82
C PRO A 60 21.68 -3.24 -17.09
N GLY A 61 20.69 -3.61 -17.90
CA GLY A 61 20.89 -4.33 -19.15
C GLY A 61 21.00 -5.87 -19.00
N ALA A 62 21.21 -6.40 -17.79
CA ALA A 62 21.17 -7.83 -17.52
C ALA A 62 19.76 -8.27 -17.10
N ASP A 63 19.27 -7.79 -15.98
CA ASP A 63 17.96 -8.13 -15.44
C ASP A 63 16.97 -6.96 -15.51
N GLU A 64 17.47 -5.74 -15.58
CA GLU A 64 16.67 -4.51 -15.52
C GLU A 64 16.88 -3.66 -16.75
N VAL A 65 15.81 -3.06 -17.23
CA VAL A 65 15.81 -2.16 -18.39
C VAL A 65 15.22 -0.82 -18.01
N VAL A 66 15.98 0.24 -18.24
CA VAL A 66 15.49 1.61 -18.07
C VAL A 66 14.80 2.07 -19.35
N LEU A 67 13.48 2.32 -19.26
CA LEU A 67 12.66 2.86 -20.33
C LEU A 67 12.52 4.38 -20.16
N SER A 68 13.18 5.15 -21.00
CA SER A 68 13.02 6.60 -21.00
C SER A 68 11.88 7.02 -21.93
N LEU A 69 10.89 7.75 -21.38
CA LEU A 69 9.81 8.36 -22.14
C LEU A 69 10.06 9.85 -22.42
N TYR A 70 11.30 10.35 -22.26
CA TYR A 70 11.61 11.75 -22.52
C TYR A 70 11.36 12.16 -23.96
N HIS A 71 11.48 11.25 -24.92
CA HIS A 71 11.18 11.51 -26.32
C HIS A 71 9.72 11.87 -26.59
N THR A 72 8.80 11.58 -25.67
CA THR A 72 7.39 11.96 -25.77
C THR A 72 7.13 13.40 -25.30
N ILE A 73 8.13 14.06 -24.71
CA ILE A 73 8.01 15.40 -24.17
C ILE A 73 8.27 16.40 -25.32
N GLN A 74 7.34 17.32 -25.52
CA GLN A 74 7.47 18.41 -26.47
C GLN A 74 8.36 19.52 -25.87
N ALA A 75 9.68 19.30 -25.87
CA ALA A 75 10.65 20.18 -25.21
C ALA A 75 10.58 21.61 -25.72
N ASP A 76 10.38 21.82 -27.03
CA ASP A 76 10.32 23.15 -27.65
C ASP A 76 9.07 23.93 -27.16
N ALA A 77 7.97 23.25 -26.89
CA ALA A 77 6.77 23.87 -26.32
C ALA A 77 6.97 24.25 -24.84
N LEU A 78 7.80 23.50 -24.10
CA LEU A 78 8.02 23.73 -22.67
C LEU A 78 9.10 24.78 -22.38
N ARG A 79 10.11 24.93 -23.24
CA ARG A 79 11.22 25.85 -23.02
C ARG A 79 10.80 27.29 -22.72
N PRO A 80 9.83 27.90 -23.43
CA PRO A 80 9.39 29.28 -23.12
C PRO A 80 8.77 29.41 -21.71
N HIS A 81 8.27 28.34 -21.16
CA HIS A 81 7.59 28.29 -19.86
C HIS A 81 8.45 27.68 -18.73
N ALA A 82 9.78 27.57 -18.95
CA ALA A 82 10.66 26.83 -18.03
C ALA A 82 10.60 27.37 -16.59
N GLU A 83 10.58 28.68 -16.38
CA GLU A 83 10.55 29.28 -15.05
C GLU A 83 9.18 29.07 -14.36
N GLU A 84 8.10 29.18 -15.11
CA GLU A 84 6.76 28.89 -14.61
C GLU A 84 6.63 27.41 -14.20
N VAL A 85 7.12 26.50 -15.03
CA VAL A 85 7.14 25.06 -14.73
C VAL A 85 7.94 24.76 -13.46
N LYS A 86 9.13 25.34 -13.28
CA LYS A 86 9.94 25.21 -12.08
C LYS A 86 9.18 25.72 -10.83
N ALA A 87 8.56 26.89 -10.93
CA ALA A 87 7.78 27.46 -9.83
C ALA A 87 6.60 26.58 -9.44
N LEU A 88 5.88 25.99 -10.40
CA LEU A 88 4.80 25.05 -10.16
C LEU A 88 5.28 23.76 -9.49
N PHE A 89 6.42 23.22 -9.91
CA PHE A 89 7.03 22.06 -9.24
C PHE A 89 7.40 22.35 -7.80
N ALA A 90 8.05 23.48 -7.53
CA ALA A 90 8.43 23.90 -6.18
C ALA A 90 7.20 24.10 -5.29
N ARG A 91 6.15 24.75 -5.80
CA ARG A 91 4.88 24.93 -5.10
C ARG A 91 4.20 23.61 -4.79
N ASN A 92 4.17 22.68 -5.75
CA ASN A 92 3.60 21.35 -5.56
C ASN A 92 4.36 20.57 -4.48
N ALA A 93 5.69 20.58 -4.49
CA ALA A 93 6.52 19.95 -3.47
C ALA A 93 6.23 20.52 -2.07
N ALA A 94 6.12 21.83 -1.92
CA ALA A 94 5.79 22.49 -0.66
C ALA A 94 4.39 22.10 -0.15
N LEU A 95 3.39 22.03 -1.02
CA LEU A 95 2.04 21.63 -0.69
C LEU A 95 1.97 20.16 -0.26
N ARG A 96 2.68 19.26 -0.95
CA ARG A 96 2.77 17.85 -0.56
C ARG A 96 3.43 17.67 0.81
N ALA A 97 4.55 18.36 1.05
CA ALA A 97 5.20 18.31 2.36
C ALA A 97 4.30 18.85 3.48
N ARG A 98 3.49 19.87 3.19
CA ARG A 98 2.50 20.39 4.15
C ARG A 98 1.39 19.36 4.39
N ALA A 99 0.84 18.73 3.35
CA ALA A 99 -0.19 17.71 3.48
C ALA A 99 0.31 16.51 4.29
N ALA A 100 1.53 16.03 4.03
CA ALA A 100 2.14 14.94 4.79
C ALA A 100 2.22 15.24 6.29
N ARG A 101 2.57 16.48 6.67
CA ARG A 101 2.58 16.89 8.10
C ARG A 101 1.19 16.84 8.73
N TYR A 102 0.14 17.24 8.02
CA TYR A 102 -1.23 17.14 8.53
C TYR A 102 -1.67 15.68 8.70
N VAL A 103 -1.37 14.82 7.75
CA VAL A 103 -1.67 13.38 7.85
C VAL A 103 -0.93 12.76 9.05
N ALA A 104 0.36 13.07 9.22
CA ALA A 104 1.14 12.59 10.36
C ALA A 104 0.57 13.08 11.70
N SER A 105 0.14 14.35 11.76
CA SER A 105 -0.51 14.89 12.97
C SER A 105 -1.85 14.20 13.27
N ALA A 106 -2.64 13.92 12.25
CA ALA A 106 -3.89 13.17 12.40
C ALA A 106 -3.63 11.73 12.88
N GLY A 107 -2.59 11.07 12.35
CA GLY A 107 -2.15 9.76 12.81
C GLY A 107 -1.75 9.75 14.29
N SER A 108 -1.01 10.79 14.74
CA SER A 108 -0.63 10.92 16.15
C SER A 108 -1.84 11.08 17.07
N LEU A 109 -2.81 11.93 16.70
CA LEU A 109 -4.05 12.10 17.46
C LEU A 109 -4.87 10.79 17.52
N LEU A 110 -4.93 10.06 16.42
CA LEU A 110 -5.59 8.74 16.40
C LEU A 110 -4.94 7.75 17.36
N LEU A 111 -3.61 7.73 17.45
CA LEU A 111 -2.89 6.90 18.40
C LEU A 111 -3.17 7.27 19.85
N ASP A 112 -3.23 8.55 20.17
CA ASP A 112 -3.54 9.02 21.52
C ASP A 112 -4.97 8.69 21.93
N SER A 113 -5.95 8.83 21.03
CA SER A 113 -7.32 8.38 21.25
C SER A 113 -7.36 6.89 21.58
N ARG A 114 -6.70 6.06 20.78
CA ARG A 114 -6.63 4.61 20.99
C ARG A 114 -5.98 4.24 22.33
N ARG A 115 -4.93 4.97 22.76
CA ARG A 115 -4.27 4.76 24.06
C ARG A 115 -5.22 5.07 25.21
N ALA A 116 -5.92 6.18 25.14
CA ALA A 116 -6.89 6.56 26.18
C ALA A 116 -7.96 5.51 26.38
N GLU A 117 -8.48 4.95 25.30
CA GLU A 117 -9.54 3.93 25.32
C GLU A 117 -9.02 2.55 25.72
N ALA A 118 -7.77 2.22 25.39
CA ALA A 118 -7.12 0.99 25.80
C ALA A 118 -7.07 0.80 27.32
N CYS A 119 -7.07 1.89 28.08
CA CYS A 119 -7.12 1.85 29.55
C CYS A 119 -8.38 1.13 30.10
N SER A 120 -9.47 1.12 29.34
CA SER A 120 -10.73 0.45 29.70
C SER A 120 -10.86 -0.97 29.18
N ALA A 121 -9.94 -1.41 28.33
CA ALA A 121 -10.03 -2.69 27.64
C ALA A 121 -9.56 -3.87 28.52
N ASN A 122 -10.30 -4.96 28.48
CA ASN A 122 -9.88 -6.21 29.14
C ASN A 122 -9.02 -7.06 28.21
N PHE A 123 -7.73 -6.79 28.19
CA PHE A 123 -6.78 -7.48 27.32
C PHE A 123 -6.70 -8.99 27.53
N GLU A 124 -6.92 -9.49 28.75
CA GLU A 124 -6.95 -10.93 29.01
C GLU A 124 -8.14 -11.63 28.35
N LYS A 125 -9.30 -10.96 28.28
CA LYS A 125 -10.44 -11.48 27.50
C LYS A 125 -10.11 -11.52 26.01
N VAL A 126 -9.43 -10.50 25.49
CA VAL A 126 -9.01 -10.43 24.06
C VAL A 126 -8.08 -11.58 23.75
N ARG A 127 -7.01 -11.79 24.54
CA ARG A 127 -6.05 -12.88 24.34
C ARG A 127 -6.72 -14.25 24.34
N ARG A 128 -7.60 -14.50 25.31
CA ARG A 128 -8.34 -15.77 25.37
C ARG A 128 -9.27 -15.96 24.18
N TYR A 129 -9.90 -14.89 23.72
CA TYR A 129 -10.73 -14.93 22.53
C TYR A 129 -9.93 -15.28 21.28
N VAL A 130 -8.82 -14.57 21.03
CA VAL A 130 -7.93 -14.80 19.88
C VAL A 130 -7.39 -16.23 19.89
N LYS A 131 -6.92 -16.71 21.02
CA LYS A 131 -6.41 -18.09 21.13
C LYS A 131 -7.45 -19.12 20.71
N ARG A 132 -8.70 -18.98 21.18
CA ARG A 132 -9.81 -19.87 20.79
C ARG A 132 -10.16 -19.73 19.31
N LEU A 133 -10.20 -18.49 18.79
CA LEU A 133 -10.48 -18.20 17.39
C LEU A 133 -9.44 -18.85 16.48
N CYS A 134 -8.17 -18.63 16.74
CA CYS A 134 -7.07 -19.17 15.96
C CYS A 134 -6.98 -20.70 16.07
N THR A 135 -7.26 -21.28 17.23
CA THR A 135 -7.31 -22.75 17.38
C THR A 135 -8.38 -23.37 16.50
N ARG A 136 -9.51 -22.69 16.32
CA ARG A 136 -10.64 -23.18 15.50
C ARG A 136 -10.43 -22.95 14.01
N LEU A 137 -9.85 -21.80 13.63
CA LEU A 137 -9.81 -21.35 12.22
C LEU A 137 -8.46 -21.57 11.55
N LEU A 138 -7.38 -21.65 12.32
CA LEU A 138 -6.01 -21.75 11.84
C LEU A 138 -5.34 -23.02 12.42
N PRO A 139 -5.64 -24.23 11.94
CA PRO A 139 -4.91 -25.43 12.33
C PRO A 139 -3.41 -25.25 12.03
N ARG A 140 -2.54 -25.90 12.78
CA ARG A 140 -1.08 -25.85 12.53
C ARG A 140 -0.76 -26.47 11.18
N THR A 141 0.17 -25.84 10.46
CA THR A 141 0.71 -26.33 9.20
C THR A 141 2.21 -26.59 9.36
N GLU A 142 2.77 -27.38 8.46
CA GLU A 142 4.23 -27.63 8.38
C GLU A 142 4.95 -26.62 7.49
N ASN A 143 4.21 -25.63 6.95
CA ASN A 143 4.77 -24.63 6.04
C ASN A 143 5.66 -23.65 6.80
N THR A 144 6.64 -23.10 6.10
CA THR A 144 7.43 -21.97 6.59
C THR A 144 6.58 -20.71 6.61
N ALA A 145 6.42 -20.11 7.78
CA ALA A 145 5.70 -18.87 7.94
C ALA A 145 6.35 -17.74 7.14
N ARG A 146 5.52 -16.93 6.49
CA ARG A 146 5.97 -15.75 5.74
C ARG A 146 5.00 -14.59 5.98
N GLU A 147 5.53 -13.39 6.02
CA GLU A 147 4.74 -12.17 6.10
C GLU A 147 5.05 -11.25 4.92
N GLU A 148 4.00 -10.75 4.29
CA GLU A 148 4.06 -9.71 3.28
C GLU A 148 3.33 -8.46 3.77
N LEU A 149 3.88 -7.30 3.48
CA LEU A 149 3.27 -6.01 3.75
C LEU A 149 2.62 -5.47 2.48
N ARG A 150 1.34 -5.08 2.55
CA ARG A 150 0.63 -4.44 1.45
C ARG A 150 -0.22 -3.28 1.98
N LEU A 151 -0.38 -2.24 1.18
CA LEU A 151 -1.25 -1.11 1.50
C LEU A 151 -2.58 -1.30 0.77
N LEU A 152 -3.67 -1.41 1.52
CA LEU A 152 -5.04 -1.48 0.98
C LEU A 152 -5.74 -0.12 0.96
N SER A 153 -5.20 0.88 1.61
CA SER A 153 -5.76 2.23 1.64
C SER A 153 -4.69 3.30 1.49
N ALA A 154 -5.10 4.47 1.04
CA ALA A 154 -4.25 5.64 0.94
C ALA A 154 -5.04 6.90 1.26
N VAL A 155 -4.38 7.89 1.87
CA VAL A 155 -4.92 9.25 2.00
C VAL A 155 -4.50 10.03 0.76
N THR A 156 -5.47 10.40 -0.05
CA THR A 156 -5.27 11.03 -1.36
C THR A 156 -5.94 12.40 -1.43
N PRO A 157 -5.68 13.23 -2.47
CA PRO A 157 -6.42 14.47 -2.69
C PRO A 157 -7.94 14.29 -2.89
N LYS A 158 -8.39 13.07 -3.19
CA LYS A 158 -9.82 12.70 -3.30
C LYS A 158 -10.41 12.19 -1.98
N GLY A 159 -9.64 12.24 -0.89
CA GLY A 159 -9.98 11.65 0.39
C GLY A 159 -9.31 10.29 0.60
N GLU A 160 -9.82 9.54 1.57
CA GLU A 160 -9.37 8.17 1.79
C GLU A 160 -9.90 7.24 0.70
N VAL A 161 -9.01 6.47 0.11
CA VAL A 161 -9.33 5.44 -0.89
C VAL A 161 -9.00 4.08 -0.29
N PHE A 162 -9.93 3.14 -0.36
CA PHE A 162 -9.78 1.78 0.13
C PHE A 162 -10.04 0.77 -0.99
N TYR A 163 -9.06 -0.11 -1.24
CA TYR A 163 -9.12 -1.13 -2.30
C TYR A 163 -9.72 -2.45 -1.80
N GLN A 164 -10.99 -2.42 -1.40
CA GLN A 164 -11.68 -3.58 -0.84
C GLN A 164 -11.68 -4.79 -1.77
N HIS A 165 -11.79 -4.59 -3.07
CA HIS A 165 -11.80 -5.66 -4.06
C HIS A 165 -10.49 -6.46 -4.08
N THR A 166 -9.35 -5.87 -3.70
CA THR A 166 -8.09 -6.60 -3.55
C THR A 166 -8.19 -7.64 -2.43
N ALA A 167 -8.75 -7.27 -1.27
CA ALA A 167 -8.98 -8.23 -0.20
C ALA A 167 -9.96 -9.34 -0.63
N GLN A 168 -11.02 -8.98 -1.36
CA GLN A 168 -12.00 -9.93 -1.89
C GLN A 168 -11.40 -10.90 -2.91
N ALA A 169 -10.41 -10.46 -3.69
CA ALA A 169 -9.70 -11.32 -4.65
C ALA A 169 -8.70 -12.28 -3.97
N LEU A 170 -8.26 -11.95 -2.76
CA LEU A 170 -7.25 -12.72 -2.02
C LEU A 170 -7.84 -13.66 -0.96
N ALA A 171 -9.11 -13.50 -0.58
CA ALA A 171 -9.72 -14.24 0.51
C ALA A 171 -11.15 -14.68 0.20
N ASP A 172 -11.45 -15.95 0.45
CA ASP A 172 -12.79 -16.53 0.31
C ASP A 172 -13.67 -16.30 1.55
N ARG A 173 -13.06 -15.98 2.69
CA ARG A 173 -13.76 -15.80 3.97
C ARG A 173 -13.28 -14.54 4.66
N PHE A 174 -14.24 -13.82 5.23
CA PHE A 174 -14.00 -12.58 5.97
C PHE A 174 -14.47 -12.73 7.41
N ILE A 175 -13.66 -12.23 8.34
CA ILE A 175 -14.04 -12.01 9.72
C ILE A 175 -13.98 -10.51 9.95
N VAL A 176 -15.11 -9.92 10.27
CA VAL A 176 -15.20 -8.48 10.51
C VAL A 176 -15.29 -8.25 12.02
N PHE A 177 -14.37 -7.46 12.53
CA PHE A 177 -14.41 -6.97 13.91
C PHE A 177 -14.90 -5.53 13.90
N ARG A 178 -15.96 -5.27 14.65
CA ARG A 178 -16.43 -3.91 14.87
C ARG A 178 -15.82 -3.40 16.17
N ASP A 179 -15.04 -2.32 16.05
CA ASP A 179 -14.44 -1.62 17.18
C ASP A 179 -14.62 -0.11 16.93
N GLU A 180 -15.49 0.54 17.71
CA GLU A 180 -15.87 1.93 17.48
C GLU A 180 -14.71 2.89 17.69
N TYR A 181 -13.78 2.49 18.52
CA TYR A 181 -12.69 3.37 18.96
C TYR A 181 -11.30 2.88 18.55
N GLY A 182 -11.19 1.69 18.01
CA GLY A 182 -9.93 1.13 17.54
C GLY A 182 -8.95 0.70 18.63
N ALA A 183 -9.39 0.67 19.90
CA ALA A 183 -8.52 0.38 21.04
C ALA A 183 -8.16 -1.10 21.16
N VAL A 184 -9.10 -1.98 20.81
CA VAL A 184 -9.00 -3.45 20.98
C VAL A 184 -8.63 -4.12 19.67
N SER A 185 -9.11 -3.63 18.53
CA SER A 185 -8.91 -4.23 17.22
C SER A 185 -7.44 -4.35 16.87
N ARG A 186 -6.62 -3.39 17.20
CA ARG A 186 -5.18 -3.44 16.97
C ARG A 186 -4.52 -4.60 17.70
N LEU A 187 -4.71 -4.69 19.02
CA LEU A 187 -4.16 -5.81 19.80
C LEU A 187 -4.69 -7.15 19.30
N LEU A 188 -5.97 -7.20 18.95
CA LEU A 188 -6.62 -8.41 18.42
C LEU A 188 -5.93 -8.84 17.12
N LEU A 189 -5.71 -7.92 16.17
CA LEU A 189 -5.05 -8.22 14.89
C LEU A 189 -3.58 -8.60 15.09
N GLU A 190 -2.84 -7.91 15.97
CA GLU A 190 -1.46 -8.28 16.32
C GLU A 190 -1.37 -9.70 16.90
N LEU A 191 -2.29 -10.07 17.78
CA LEU A 191 -2.33 -11.40 18.35
C LEU A 191 -2.70 -12.47 17.31
N ILE A 192 -3.65 -12.18 16.41
CA ILE A 192 -3.99 -13.08 15.29
C ILE A 192 -2.79 -13.25 14.37
N ARG A 193 -2.10 -12.16 14.05
CA ARG A 193 -0.87 -12.15 13.25
C ARG A 193 0.19 -13.07 13.88
N ALA A 194 0.49 -12.87 15.16
CA ALA A 194 1.47 -13.68 15.88
C ALA A 194 1.08 -15.17 15.92
N GLU A 195 -0.17 -15.47 16.18
CA GLU A 195 -0.67 -16.86 16.19
C GLU A 195 -0.63 -17.50 14.80
N ALA A 196 -0.96 -16.76 13.74
CA ALA A 196 -0.91 -17.26 12.37
C ALA A 196 0.53 -17.60 11.95
N LEU A 197 1.49 -16.71 12.22
CA LEU A 197 2.92 -16.97 11.97
C LEU A 197 3.42 -18.18 12.78
N ALA A 198 3.08 -18.27 14.08
CA ALA A 198 3.47 -19.39 14.93
C ALA A 198 2.87 -20.74 14.49
N ARG A 199 1.85 -20.72 13.64
CA ARG A 199 1.17 -21.90 13.06
C ARG A 199 1.61 -22.21 11.63
N GLY A 200 2.60 -21.48 11.08
CA GLY A 200 3.16 -21.72 9.73
C GLY A 200 2.36 -21.11 8.58
N TYR A 201 1.57 -20.07 8.84
CA TYR A 201 0.82 -19.40 7.77
C TYR A 201 1.64 -18.32 7.07
N HIS A 202 1.44 -18.22 5.75
CA HIS A 202 1.79 -17.03 4.99
C HIS A 202 0.67 -16.01 5.21
N ILE A 203 1.03 -14.80 5.64
CA ILE A 203 0.10 -13.73 5.94
C ILE A 203 0.42 -12.47 5.15
N ILE A 204 -0.60 -11.69 4.88
CA ILE A 204 -0.49 -10.34 4.33
C ILE A 204 -1.02 -9.37 5.39
N THR A 205 -0.17 -8.46 5.83
CA THR A 205 -0.54 -7.40 6.77
C THR A 205 -0.73 -6.08 6.04
N CYS A 206 -1.77 -5.35 6.42
CA CYS A 206 -2.15 -4.09 5.77
C CYS A 206 -2.23 -2.98 6.83
N PRO A 207 -1.19 -2.15 6.98
CA PRO A 207 -1.18 -1.08 7.95
C PRO A 207 -2.15 0.05 7.58
N CYS A 208 -2.51 0.83 8.59
CA CYS A 208 -3.33 2.03 8.41
C CYS A 208 -2.60 3.08 7.57
N ALA A 209 -3.29 3.64 6.56
CA ALA A 209 -2.70 4.67 5.69
C ALA A 209 -2.26 5.95 6.44
N MET A 210 -2.91 6.27 7.57
CA MET A 210 -2.53 7.42 8.40
C MET A 210 -1.33 7.15 9.31
N HIS A 211 -1.00 5.88 9.55
CA HIS A 211 0.13 5.47 10.38
C HIS A 211 0.77 4.19 9.83
N PRO A 212 1.49 4.27 8.69
CA PRO A 212 2.00 3.09 7.98
C PRO A 212 3.10 2.33 8.73
N GLU A 213 3.73 2.94 9.74
CA GLU A 213 4.67 2.26 10.63
C GLU A 213 3.98 1.32 11.64
N ASP A 214 2.68 1.48 11.78
CA ASP A 214 1.86 0.67 12.66
C ASP A 214 1.52 -0.64 11.96
N LYS A 215 2.39 -1.63 12.10
CA LYS A 215 2.21 -2.97 11.51
C LYS A 215 1.02 -3.67 12.18
N ILE A 216 -0.14 -3.56 11.58
CA ILE A 216 -1.34 -4.27 12.00
C ILE A 216 -1.68 -5.37 11.00
#